data_e708269aefbe21eb50ec5b067c2e9779
#
_entry.id   e708269aefbe21eb50ec5b067c2e9779
#
_cell.length_a   1.000
_cell.length_b   1.000
_cell.length_c   1.000
_cell.angle_alpha   90.00
_cell.angle_beta   90.00
_cell.angle_gamma   90.00
#
_symmetry.space_group_name_H-M   'P 1'
#
loop_
_entity.id
_entity.type
_entity.pdbx_description
1 polymer ?
#
loop_
_entity_poly.entity_id
_entity_poly.type
_entity_poly.pdbx_seq_one_letter_code
_entity_poly.pdbx_strand_id
1 'polypeptide(L)'
;MAPKQKLPKRVLVVGAGAAGMSCAEQLSLGPDKFDVTLIEAQDYCGGQAFSIDIDEKQFGASWMNQGVQGGSYIYHHTFHMFKERGTKAEPVELEVSFGKGEHFWTNAFPTQLLEKHAKEIKRFKWAIKFMRWFELIFALIPIKVTLKMFRFSDEFMNFMIYPALALFLGTGNATPDLPSIMMERLYTSPTYGMWYPIDDKALSSNLPPMVVFPNETEFYTEWQHQLESRGVKVRLNTEVTSILERSKKGVRLTTRARRPQPDHHNPNGADQDLPEREEEYDELVLCVLADTAKELLGKKARWIEKKILGVPKWSDDVTVTHNDTEYMRKWYEVDFKPELAVSKLGDRDESERYERGKKSFAPMYLIKNNPGDPAKLEMCFDCSNFQFQLKEQERPFEDHAFQTIFLNKKHQHLWSKDEIRKDKIIREDWWHQLCHGWTHYAGCVPWMWLLQGKKRTRYAAAWTLVNAHEVAVISGMAAAYSLGASYPEELEKDSFALLCFRLYLLLEHFTWYKKGSNRK
;
A
#
# COMPACT_ATOMS: atom_id res chain seq x y z
N MET A 1 2.74 -14.57 51.97
CA MET A 1 1.64 -14.19 51.06
C MET A 1 2.09 -14.51 49.67
N ALA A 2 1.41 -15.43 49.00
CA ALA A 2 1.67 -15.66 47.56
C ALA A 2 1.42 -14.36 46.78
N PRO A 3 2.28 -14.00 45.80
CA PRO A 3 2.06 -12.82 45.00
C PRO A 3 0.68 -12.94 44.32
N LYS A 4 -0.19 -11.94 44.52
CA LYS A 4 -1.48 -11.89 43.80
C LYS A 4 -1.18 -11.97 42.30
N GLN A 5 -1.57 -13.05 41.67
CA GLN A 5 -1.44 -13.23 40.25
C GLN A 5 -2.19 -12.07 39.56
N LYS A 6 -1.46 -11.22 38.86
CA LYS A 6 -2.04 -10.07 38.18
C LYS A 6 -2.83 -10.61 36.98
N LEU A 7 -4.12 -10.34 36.92
CA LEU A 7 -4.95 -10.73 35.78
C LEU A 7 -4.37 -10.15 34.47
N PRO A 8 -4.45 -10.90 33.35
CA PRO A 8 -4.06 -10.41 32.05
C PRO A 8 -4.78 -9.11 31.70
N LYS A 9 -4.09 -8.18 31.03
CA LYS A 9 -4.72 -6.96 30.53
C LYS A 9 -5.66 -7.29 29.38
N ARG A 10 -6.90 -6.84 29.46
CA ARG A 10 -7.87 -6.96 28.36
C ARG A 10 -7.54 -5.90 27.31
N VAL A 11 -7.08 -6.34 26.16
CA VAL A 11 -6.69 -5.47 25.03
C VAL A 11 -7.68 -5.66 23.90
N LEU A 12 -8.29 -4.55 23.47
CA LEU A 12 -9.08 -4.52 22.25
C LEU A 12 -8.25 -4.00 21.08
N VAL A 13 -8.20 -4.78 20.02
CA VAL A 13 -7.64 -4.39 18.70
C VAL A 13 -8.81 -4.23 17.74
N VAL A 14 -8.92 -3.06 17.10
CA VAL A 14 -10.02 -2.73 16.19
C VAL A 14 -9.48 -2.62 14.76
N GLY A 15 -9.98 -3.48 13.88
CA GLY A 15 -9.53 -3.66 12.51
C GLY A 15 -8.59 -4.85 12.34
N ALA A 16 -8.96 -5.83 11.51
CA ALA A 16 -8.20 -7.05 11.23
C ALA A 16 -7.40 -6.99 9.90
N GLY A 17 -6.98 -5.81 9.45
CA GLY A 17 -5.95 -5.66 8.43
C GLY A 17 -4.57 -6.05 8.96
N ALA A 18 -3.52 -6.00 8.13
CA ALA A 18 -2.15 -6.38 8.49
C ALA A 18 -1.65 -5.80 9.82
N ALA A 19 -2.03 -4.56 10.15
CA ALA A 19 -1.66 -3.91 11.40
C ALA A 19 -2.34 -4.54 12.62
N GLY A 20 -3.64 -4.81 12.54
CA GLY A 20 -4.38 -5.44 13.63
C GLY A 20 -3.98 -6.88 13.85
N MET A 21 -3.81 -7.62 12.77
CA MET A 21 -3.36 -9.02 12.81
C MET A 21 -1.97 -9.14 13.44
N SER A 22 -1.01 -8.33 13.02
CA SER A 22 0.35 -8.34 13.59
C SER A 22 0.39 -7.84 15.05
N CYS A 23 -0.46 -6.88 15.42
CA CYS A 23 -0.62 -6.45 16.81
C CYS A 23 -1.17 -7.58 17.69
N ALA A 24 -2.27 -8.20 17.26
CA ALA A 24 -2.90 -9.31 17.99
C ALA A 24 -1.93 -10.50 18.13
N GLU A 25 -1.16 -10.80 17.09
CA GLU A 25 -0.16 -11.87 17.14
C GLU A 25 0.90 -11.62 18.21
N GLN A 26 1.55 -10.45 18.20
CA GLN A 26 2.58 -10.18 19.18
C GLN A 26 2.05 -10.17 20.63
N LEU A 27 0.81 -9.73 20.83
CA LEU A 27 0.17 -9.78 22.14
C LEU A 27 -0.17 -11.23 22.55
N SER A 28 -0.62 -12.08 21.62
CA SER A 28 -0.99 -13.47 21.88
C SER A 28 0.17 -14.36 22.34
N LEU A 29 1.42 -13.96 22.04
CA LEU A 29 2.62 -14.65 22.53
C LEU A 29 2.86 -14.47 24.04
N GLY A 30 2.09 -13.62 24.70
CA GLY A 30 2.15 -13.41 26.16
C GLY A 30 0.79 -13.59 26.83
N PRO A 31 0.18 -14.79 26.82
CA PRO A 31 -1.18 -15.00 27.32
C PRO A 31 -1.34 -14.71 28.81
N ASP A 32 -0.27 -14.84 29.60
CA ASP A 32 -0.28 -14.45 31.02
C ASP A 32 -0.34 -12.93 31.23
N LYS A 33 0.03 -12.16 30.19
CA LYS A 33 0.07 -10.70 30.23
C LYS A 33 -1.14 -10.06 29.57
N PHE A 34 -1.72 -10.72 28.54
CA PHE A 34 -2.75 -10.12 27.68
C PHE A 34 -3.89 -11.08 27.39
N ASP A 35 -5.12 -10.59 27.54
CA ASP A 35 -6.37 -11.18 27.02
C ASP A 35 -6.81 -10.33 25.81
N VAL A 36 -6.68 -10.88 24.59
CA VAL A 36 -6.79 -10.13 23.35
C VAL A 36 -8.12 -10.39 22.68
N THR A 37 -8.83 -9.33 22.33
CA THR A 37 -9.99 -9.35 21.44
C THR A 37 -9.65 -8.56 20.18
N LEU A 38 -9.84 -9.16 19.00
CA LEU A 38 -9.71 -8.54 17.69
C LEU A 38 -11.09 -8.42 17.06
N ILE A 39 -11.47 -7.19 16.70
CA ILE A 39 -12.77 -6.90 16.08
C ILE A 39 -12.56 -6.43 14.64
N GLU A 40 -13.33 -7.01 13.70
CA GLU A 40 -13.36 -6.61 12.30
C GLU A 40 -14.82 -6.42 11.83
N ALA A 41 -15.04 -5.34 11.11
CA ALA A 41 -16.33 -4.99 10.57
C ALA A 41 -16.76 -5.86 9.37
N GLN A 42 -15.77 -6.38 8.63
CA GLN A 42 -15.99 -7.29 7.51
C GLN A 42 -16.13 -8.74 8.01
N ASP A 43 -16.50 -9.64 7.12
CA ASP A 43 -16.60 -11.07 7.33
C ASP A 43 -15.28 -11.83 7.12
N TYR A 44 -14.18 -11.12 6.86
CA TYR A 44 -12.85 -11.65 6.64
C TYR A 44 -11.75 -10.79 7.28
N CYS A 45 -10.58 -11.39 7.51
CA CYS A 45 -9.35 -10.72 7.89
C CYS A 45 -8.53 -10.36 6.65
N GLY A 46 -7.71 -9.29 6.72
CA GLY A 46 -6.81 -8.85 5.63
C GLY A 46 -7.02 -7.39 5.23
N GLY A 47 -8.22 -6.84 5.45
CA GLY A 47 -8.54 -5.46 5.07
C GLY A 47 -8.53 -5.27 3.56
N GLN A 48 -7.55 -4.51 3.03
CA GLN A 48 -7.40 -4.29 1.58
C GLN A 48 -6.54 -5.36 0.89
N ALA A 49 -6.07 -6.36 1.60
CA ALA A 49 -5.30 -7.49 1.08
C ALA A 49 -6.18 -8.73 1.08
N PHE A 50 -6.68 -9.12 -0.07
CA PHE A 50 -7.48 -10.34 -0.27
C PHE A 50 -7.37 -10.84 -1.71
N SER A 51 -7.73 -12.09 -1.93
CA SER A 51 -7.83 -12.71 -3.24
C SER A 51 -9.29 -12.90 -3.63
N ILE A 52 -9.57 -12.88 -4.90
CA ILE A 52 -10.88 -13.19 -5.48
C ILE A 52 -10.83 -14.48 -6.28
N ASP A 53 -11.94 -15.19 -6.33
CA ASP A 53 -12.11 -16.33 -7.21
C ASP A 53 -12.30 -15.85 -8.66
N ILE A 54 -11.67 -16.55 -9.60
CA ILE A 54 -11.78 -16.32 -11.04
C ILE A 54 -12.02 -17.64 -11.78
N ASP A 55 -12.49 -17.56 -13.02
CA ASP A 55 -12.73 -18.76 -13.84
C ASP A 55 -11.40 -19.40 -14.28
N GLU A 56 -11.07 -20.52 -13.64
CA GLU A 56 -9.85 -21.29 -13.91
C GLU A 56 -9.76 -21.75 -15.39
N LYS A 57 -10.88 -22.07 -16.04
CA LYS A 57 -10.86 -22.48 -17.45
C LYS A 57 -10.45 -21.34 -18.35
N GLN A 58 -10.91 -20.14 -18.04
CA GLN A 58 -10.63 -18.94 -18.82
C GLN A 58 -9.21 -18.41 -18.51
N PHE A 59 -8.82 -18.29 -17.24
CA PHE A 59 -7.60 -17.60 -16.84
C PHE A 59 -6.43 -18.54 -16.50
N GLY A 60 -6.69 -19.84 -16.36
CA GLY A 60 -5.68 -20.83 -16.01
C GLY A 60 -5.36 -20.93 -14.51
N ALA A 61 -5.95 -20.06 -13.71
CA ALA A 61 -5.84 -20.08 -12.24
C ALA A 61 -7.21 -19.83 -11.62
N SER A 62 -7.45 -20.37 -10.41
CA SER A 62 -8.73 -20.25 -9.70
C SER A 62 -8.85 -18.99 -8.84
N TRP A 63 -7.78 -18.23 -8.68
CA TRP A 63 -7.74 -17.02 -7.85
C TRP A 63 -6.81 -15.96 -8.40
N MET A 64 -7.02 -14.72 -7.99
CA MET A 64 -6.10 -13.59 -8.19
C MET A 64 -6.17 -12.61 -7.01
N ASN A 65 -5.04 -11.97 -6.70
CA ASN A 65 -4.98 -10.95 -5.65
C ASN A 65 -5.69 -9.67 -6.09
N GLN A 66 -6.39 -9.07 -5.14
CA GLN A 66 -7.10 -7.80 -5.30
C GLN A 66 -6.59 -6.79 -4.25
N GLY A 67 -6.57 -5.51 -4.59
CA GLY A 67 -6.04 -4.45 -3.74
C GLY A 67 -4.53 -4.52 -3.60
N VAL A 68 -4.03 -5.15 -2.56
CA VAL A 68 -2.59 -5.39 -2.38
C VAL A 68 -2.20 -6.66 -3.13
N GLN A 69 -1.36 -6.54 -4.16
CA GLN A 69 -0.98 -7.68 -5.01
C GLN A 69 0.47 -8.12 -4.82
N GLY A 70 1.29 -7.26 -4.26
CA GLY A 70 2.71 -7.48 -4.13
C GLY A 70 3.42 -6.32 -3.44
N GLY A 71 4.73 -6.30 -3.51
CA GLY A 71 5.52 -5.30 -2.83
C GLY A 71 6.99 -5.29 -3.20
N SER A 72 7.77 -4.60 -2.40
CA SER A 72 9.21 -4.53 -2.55
C SER A 72 9.89 -5.73 -1.85
N TYR A 73 11.01 -6.17 -2.40
CA TYR A 73 11.87 -7.19 -1.79
C TYR A 73 12.42 -6.82 -0.40
N ILE A 74 12.24 -5.57 0.03
CA ILE A 74 12.64 -5.09 1.36
C ILE A 74 11.56 -5.28 2.44
N TYR A 75 10.45 -5.93 2.16
CA TYR A 75 9.35 -6.13 3.09
C TYR A 75 9.61 -7.29 4.06
N HIS A 76 10.68 -7.17 4.86
CA HIS A 76 11.19 -8.23 5.74
C HIS A 76 10.18 -8.66 6.82
N HIS A 77 9.40 -7.74 7.38
CA HIS A 77 8.39 -8.08 8.39
C HIS A 77 7.21 -8.81 7.73
N THR A 78 6.78 -8.38 6.55
CA THR A 78 5.76 -9.06 5.75
C THR A 78 6.21 -10.49 5.41
N PHE A 79 7.44 -10.65 4.92
CA PHE A 79 7.98 -11.97 4.57
C PHE A 79 8.15 -12.89 5.79
N HIS A 80 8.46 -12.32 6.96
CA HIS A 80 8.43 -13.08 8.20
C HIS A 80 7.02 -13.60 8.50
N MET A 81 5.96 -12.78 8.32
CA MET A 81 4.58 -13.22 8.50
C MET A 81 4.18 -14.32 7.51
N PHE A 82 4.60 -14.21 6.24
CA PHE A 82 4.38 -15.27 5.25
C PHE A 82 5.07 -16.57 5.64
N LYS A 83 6.35 -16.51 6.01
CA LYS A 83 7.16 -17.67 6.41
C LYS A 83 6.56 -18.43 7.60
N GLU A 84 6.07 -17.71 8.62
CA GLU A 84 5.43 -18.31 9.81
C GLU A 84 4.16 -19.13 9.45
N ARG A 85 3.62 -18.93 8.25
CA ARG A 85 2.42 -19.62 7.73
C ARG A 85 2.73 -20.52 6.54
N GLY A 86 4.02 -20.80 6.30
CA GLY A 86 4.47 -21.69 5.23
C GLY A 86 4.23 -21.18 3.82
N THR A 87 3.98 -19.86 3.68
CA THR A 87 3.82 -19.19 2.39
C THR A 87 5.03 -18.31 2.07
N LYS A 88 5.17 -17.90 0.83
CA LYS A 88 6.23 -16.99 0.38
C LYS A 88 5.75 -16.08 -0.74
N ALA A 89 6.38 -14.92 -0.87
CA ALA A 89 6.23 -14.06 -2.03
C ALA A 89 7.14 -14.55 -3.17
N GLU A 90 6.66 -14.43 -4.41
CA GLU A 90 7.43 -14.84 -5.59
C GLU A 90 8.07 -13.62 -6.28
N PRO A 91 9.34 -13.73 -6.71
CA PRO A 91 10.04 -12.62 -7.34
C PRO A 91 9.48 -12.32 -8.74
N VAL A 92 9.48 -11.04 -9.11
CA VAL A 92 9.10 -10.56 -10.43
C VAL A 92 9.98 -9.37 -10.83
N GLU A 93 10.34 -9.27 -12.09
CA GLU A 93 11.02 -8.11 -12.68
C GLU A 93 9.98 -7.25 -13.40
N LEU A 94 9.78 -6.02 -12.91
CA LEU A 94 8.69 -5.18 -13.36
C LEU A 94 8.97 -4.51 -14.72
N GLU A 95 8.24 -4.90 -15.75
CA GLU A 95 8.12 -4.15 -17.00
C GLU A 95 6.95 -3.17 -16.94
N VAL A 96 7.17 -1.95 -17.42
CA VAL A 96 6.16 -0.89 -17.41
C VAL A 96 5.84 -0.39 -18.81
N SER A 97 4.59 0.09 -18.99
CA SER A 97 4.14 0.78 -20.20
C SER A 97 3.43 2.06 -19.78
N PHE A 98 4.04 3.20 -20.04
CA PHE A 98 3.53 4.50 -19.64
C PHE A 98 3.19 5.37 -20.85
N GLY A 99 1.98 5.94 -20.85
CA GLY A 99 1.46 6.73 -21.95
C GLY A 99 1.07 5.90 -23.18
N LYS A 100 0.74 6.59 -24.27
CA LYS A 100 0.36 5.99 -25.54
C LYS A 100 0.82 6.85 -26.73
N GLY A 101 1.15 6.20 -27.86
CA GLY A 101 1.59 6.87 -29.08
C GLY A 101 2.86 7.69 -28.85
N GLU A 102 2.85 8.96 -29.24
CA GLU A 102 4.00 9.86 -29.10
C GLU A 102 4.46 10.10 -27.65
N HIS A 103 3.61 9.83 -26.66
CA HIS A 103 3.90 9.97 -25.23
C HIS A 103 4.26 8.64 -24.57
N PHE A 104 4.44 7.58 -25.35
CA PHE A 104 4.78 6.26 -24.84
C PHE A 104 6.25 6.15 -24.43
N TRP A 105 6.50 5.57 -23.24
CA TRP A 105 7.81 5.07 -22.86
C TRP A 105 7.73 3.84 -21.96
N THR A 106 8.83 3.09 -21.91
CA THR A 106 9.01 1.88 -21.11
C THR A 106 10.42 1.78 -20.55
N ASN A 107 10.61 1.00 -19.49
CA ASN A 107 11.93 0.62 -18.98
C ASN A 107 12.52 -0.60 -19.72
N ALA A 108 11.74 -1.27 -20.56
CA ALA A 108 12.17 -2.48 -21.28
C ALA A 108 13.11 -2.19 -22.46
N PHE A 109 12.86 -1.11 -23.23
CA PHE A 109 13.65 -0.74 -24.41
C PHE A 109 13.62 0.78 -24.64
N PRO A 110 14.59 1.33 -25.42
CA PRO A 110 14.60 2.75 -25.75
C PRO A 110 13.38 3.16 -26.61
N THR A 111 12.80 4.33 -26.30
CA THR A 111 11.63 4.87 -27.01
C THR A 111 11.89 6.29 -27.54
N GLN A 112 11.07 6.73 -28.51
CA GLN A 112 11.18 8.08 -29.09
C GLN A 112 10.99 9.18 -28.03
N LEU A 113 10.08 8.99 -27.06
CA LEU A 113 9.87 9.97 -25.99
C LEU A 113 11.14 10.14 -25.11
N LEU A 114 11.82 9.04 -24.78
CA LEU A 114 13.07 9.09 -24.03
C LEU A 114 14.16 9.87 -24.81
N GLU A 115 14.26 9.65 -26.11
CA GLU A 115 15.21 10.38 -26.96
C GLU A 115 14.86 11.88 -27.05
N LYS A 116 13.59 12.22 -27.22
CA LYS A 116 13.08 13.61 -27.22
C LYS A 116 13.46 14.36 -25.95
N HIS A 117 13.35 13.70 -24.80
CA HIS A 117 13.62 14.30 -23.49
C HIS A 117 15.04 14.04 -22.94
N ALA A 118 15.98 13.56 -23.75
CA ALA A 118 17.35 13.21 -23.31
C ALA A 118 18.06 14.33 -22.53
N LYS A 119 17.85 15.60 -22.91
CA LYS A 119 18.41 16.76 -22.18
C LYS A 119 17.76 16.96 -20.80
N GLU A 120 16.46 16.72 -20.69
CA GLU A 120 15.73 16.83 -19.43
C GLU A 120 16.07 15.67 -18.50
N ILE A 121 16.25 14.46 -19.02
CA ILE A 121 16.71 13.28 -18.25
C ILE A 121 18.06 13.56 -17.59
N LYS A 122 19.04 14.10 -18.36
CA LYS A 122 20.35 14.49 -17.81
C LYS A 122 20.22 15.56 -16.72
N ARG A 123 19.36 16.58 -16.93
CA ARG A 123 19.08 17.61 -15.94
C ARG A 123 18.39 17.03 -14.70
N PHE A 124 17.47 16.07 -14.88
CA PHE A 124 16.78 15.38 -13.80
C PHE A 124 17.75 14.61 -12.91
N LYS A 125 18.69 13.86 -13.51
CA LYS A 125 19.76 13.18 -12.76
C LYS A 125 20.58 14.14 -11.90
N TRP A 126 20.87 15.33 -12.41
CA TRP A 126 21.56 16.38 -11.63
C TRP A 126 20.64 16.93 -10.52
N ALA A 127 19.39 17.24 -10.83
CA ALA A 127 18.43 17.77 -9.86
C ALA A 127 18.20 16.80 -8.68
N ILE A 128 18.07 15.49 -8.95
CA ILE A 128 17.95 14.45 -7.93
C ILE A 128 19.19 14.44 -7.00
N LYS A 129 20.43 14.52 -7.57
CA LYS A 129 21.64 14.62 -6.75
C LYS A 129 21.69 15.89 -5.90
N PHE A 130 21.22 17.01 -6.45
CA PHE A 130 21.12 18.27 -5.70
C PHE A 130 20.12 18.16 -4.56
N MET A 131 18.93 17.59 -4.78
CA MET A 131 17.94 17.36 -3.74
C MET A 131 18.48 16.52 -2.58
N ARG A 132 19.33 15.52 -2.85
CA ARG A 132 19.96 14.69 -1.84
C ARG A 132 20.85 15.48 -0.87
N TRP A 133 21.49 16.57 -1.33
CA TRP A 133 22.28 17.43 -0.43
C TRP A 133 21.43 18.30 0.48
N PHE A 134 20.17 18.55 0.10
CA PHE A 134 19.23 19.43 0.81
C PHE A 134 17.96 18.70 1.22
N GLU A 135 18.08 17.45 1.65
CA GLU A 135 16.95 16.55 1.96
C GLU A 135 15.89 17.20 2.84
N LEU A 136 16.28 17.87 3.92
CA LEU A 136 15.34 18.49 4.88
C LEU A 136 14.48 19.57 4.22
N ILE A 137 15.02 20.31 3.25
CA ILE A 137 14.28 21.31 2.52
C ILE A 137 13.30 20.63 1.57
N PHE A 138 13.77 19.67 0.79
CA PHE A 138 12.94 18.97 -0.19
C PHE A 138 11.92 18.00 0.43
N ALA A 139 12.07 17.65 1.68
CA ALA A 139 11.02 16.95 2.45
C ALA A 139 9.75 17.80 2.67
N LEU A 140 9.86 19.13 2.57
CA LEU A 140 8.75 20.06 2.77
C LEU A 140 8.22 20.69 1.45
N ILE A 141 8.83 20.39 0.31
CA ILE A 141 8.46 20.96 -0.99
C ILE A 141 7.77 19.90 -1.84
N PRO A 142 6.55 20.17 -2.37
CA PRO A 142 5.87 19.26 -3.28
C PRO A 142 6.65 19.04 -4.59
N ILE A 143 6.55 17.83 -5.17
CA ILE A 143 7.23 17.46 -6.42
C ILE A 143 6.94 18.46 -7.54
N LYS A 144 5.67 18.83 -7.74
CA LYS A 144 5.28 19.80 -8.77
C LYS A 144 6.01 21.14 -8.66
N VAL A 145 6.28 21.61 -7.44
CA VAL A 145 7.00 22.87 -7.20
C VAL A 145 8.47 22.68 -7.51
N THR A 146 9.09 21.61 -7.04
CA THR A 146 10.50 21.30 -7.29
C THR A 146 10.77 21.13 -8.78
N LEU A 147 9.97 20.38 -9.50
CA LEU A 147 10.17 20.17 -10.94
C LEU A 147 10.08 21.50 -11.71
N LYS A 148 9.13 22.39 -11.36
CA LYS A 148 9.04 23.75 -11.93
C LYS A 148 10.24 24.63 -11.56
N MET A 149 10.75 24.56 -10.33
CA MET A 149 11.98 25.27 -9.92
C MET A 149 13.18 24.87 -10.77
N PHE A 150 13.30 23.60 -11.13
CA PHE A 150 14.35 23.10 -12.04
C PHE A 150 14.00 23.25 -13.53
N ARG A 151 12.89 23.96 -13.87
CA ARG A 151 12.45 24.29 -15.23
C ARG A 151 12.21 23.06 -16.12
N PHE A 152 11.62 22.00 -15.57
CA PHE A 152 11.16 20.85 -16.37
C PHE A 152 9.88 21.24 -17.13
N SER A 153 9.74 20.70 -18.35
CA SER A 153 8.55 20.86 -19.16
C SER A 153 7.36 20.15 -18.57
N ASP A 154 6.15 20.64 -18.83
CA ASP A 154 4.92 19.97 -18.40
C ASP A 154 4.79 18.57 -19.03
N GLU A 155 5.28 18.41 -20.29
CA GLU A 155 5.32 17.12 -20.96
C GLU A 155 6.20 16.10 -20.20
N PHE A 156 7.42 16.48 -19.84
CA PHE A 156 8.33 15.64 -19.06
C PHE A 156 7.74 15.28 -17.68
N MET A 157 7.15 16.25 -17.00
CA MET A 157 6.54 16.01 -15.69
C MET A 157 5.35 15.05 -15.77
N ASN A 158 4.41 15.31 -16.70
CA ASN A 158 3.14 14.60 -16.79
C ASN A 158 3.30 13.19 -17.36
N PHE A 159 4.12 13.02 -18.40
CA PHE A 159 4.20 11.73 -19.10
C PHE A 159 5.37 10.85 -18.64
N MET A 160 6.37 11.40 -17.93
CA MET A 160 7.51 10.61 -17.49
C MET A 160 7.62 10.52 -15.97
N ILE A 161 7.60 11.64 -15.24
CA ILE A 161 7.88 11.62 -13.80
C ILE A 161 6.67 11.16 -13.00
N TYR A 162 5.49 11.73 -13.22
CA TYR A 162 4.29 11.34 -12.45
C TYR A 162 3.90 9.87 -12.67
N PRO A 163 3.90 9.32 -13.90
CA PRO A 163 3.69 7.89 -14.11
C PRO A 163 4.69 7.01 -13.36
N ALA A 164 5.98 7.34 -13.39
CA ALA A 164 7.01 6.57 -12.72
C ALA A 164 6.85 6.54 -11.18
N LEU A 165 6.21 7.54 -10.58
CA LEU A 165 5.98 7.62 -9.13
C LEU A 165 4.61 7.05 -8.71
N ALA A 166 3.67 6.95 -9.65
CA ALA A 166 2.29 6.61 -9.35
C ALA A 166 2.13 5.17 -8.84
N LEU A 167 2.96 4.23 -9.24
CA LEU A 167 2.86 2.82 -8.86
C LEU A 167 2.68 2.61 -7.35
N PHE A 168 3.44 3.32 -6.52
CA PHE A 168 3.35 3.20 -5.06
C PHE A 168 2.60 4.33 -4.38
N LEU A 169 2.56 5.49 -5.01
CA LEU A 169 2.19 6.75 -4.35
C LEU A 169 1.10 7.51 -5.12
N GLY A 170 0.50 6.89 -6.14
CA GLY A 170 -0.44 7.53 -7.07
C GLY A 170 -1.87 7.70 -6.56
N THR A 171 -2.20 7.14 -5.39
CA THR A 171 -3.56 7.17 -4.84
C THR A 171 -4.19 8.56 -4.90
N GLY A 172 -5.42 8.62 -5.37
CA GLY A 172 -6.20 9.85 -5.49
C GLY A 172 -5.63 10.90 -6.44
N ASN A 173 -4.72 10.52 -7.35
CA ASN A 173 -4.01 11.47 -8.23
C ASN A 173 -3.19 12.54 -7.46
N ALA A 174 -2.66 12.19 -6.28
CA ALA A 174 -1.91 13.08 -5.41
C ALA A 174 -0.40 13.14 -5.72
N THR A 175 0.10 12.41 -6.72
CA THR A 175 1.53 12.34 -7.08
C THR A 175 2.22 13.70 -7.20
N PRO A 176 1.63 14.74 -7.83
CA PRO A 176 2.24 16.07 -7.88
C PRO A 176 2.44 16.73 -6.51
N ASP A 177 1.67 16.34 -5.51
CA ASP A 177 1.67 16.91 -4.14
C ASP A 177 2.54 16.13 -3.15
N LEU A 178 3.22 15.06 -3.59
CA LEU A 178 4.18 14.31 -2.78
C LEU A 178 5.37 15.19 -2.36
N PRO A 179 5.99 14.95 -1.19
CA PRO A 179 7.29 15.54 -0.88
C PRO A 179 8.35 15.13 -1.88
N SER A 180 9.16 16.07 -2.33
CA SER A 180 10.19 15.81 -3.35
C SER A 180 11.27 14.83 -2.91
N ILE A 181 11.50 14.69 -1.60
CA ILE A 181 12.41 13.69 -1.04
C ILE A 181 11.97 12.26 -1.40
N MET A 182 10.67 11.98 -1.53
CA MET A 182 10.19 10.65 -1.90
C MET A 182 10.58 10.31 -3.34
N MET A 183 10.42 11.27 -4.26
CA MET A 183 10.91 11.13 -5.63
C MET A 183 12.43 10.90 -5.65
N GLU A 184 13.19 11.72 -4.91
CA GLU A 184 14.65 11.58 -4.82
C GLU A 184 15.03 10.16 -4.40
N ARG A 185 14.43 9.64 -3.34
CA ARG A 185 14.75 8.31 -2.79
C ARG A 185 14.45 7.16 -3.75
N LEU A 186 13.42 7.25 -4.56
CA LEU A 186 13.10 6.21 -5.55
C LEU A 186 14.18 6.07 -6.64
N TYR A 187 14.96 7.12 -6.89
CA TYR A 187 16.04 7.11 -7.89
C TYR A 187 17.46 7.00 -7.33
N THR A 188 17.65 7.24 -6.03
CA THR A 188 19.02 7.31 -5.46
C THR A 188 19.32 6.27 -4.39
N SER A 189 18.30 5.67 -3.79
CA SER A 189 18.52 4.68 -2.74
C SER A 189 18.92 3.33 -3.34
N PRO A 190 20.12 2.80 -3.01
CA PRO A 190 20.51 1.46 -3.45
C PRO A 190 19.74 0.34 -2.75
N THR A 191 19.06 0.65 -1.65
CA THR A 191 18.35 -0.34 -0.83
C THR A 191 16.88 -0.48 -1.21
N TYR A 192 16.19 0.65 -1.46
CA TYR A 192 14.74 0.65 -1.72
C TYR A 192 14.31 1.53 -2.88
N GLY A 193 15.28 2.08 -3.62
CA GLY A 193 14.99 2.90 -4.80
C GLY A 193 14.57 2.04 -5.98
N MET A 194 13.28 2.03 -6.31
CA MET A 194 12.73 1.25 -7.42
C MET A 194 13.42 1.57 -8.75
N TRP A 195 13.74 2.82 -8.99
CA TRP A 195 14.37 3.28 -10.23
C TRP A 195 15.88 3.48 -10.10
N TYR A 196 16.51 2.88 -9.07
CA TYR A 196 17.94 2.94 -8.87
C TYR A 196 18.67 1.83 -9.66
N PRO A 197 19.85 2.13 -10.26
CA PRO A 197 20.42 3.46 -10.44
C PRO A 197 19.70 4.25 -11.54
N ILE A 198 19.63 5.59 -11.37
CA ILE A 198 19.09 6.45 -12.43
C ILE A 198 19.97 6.39 -13.69
N ASP A 199 19.35 6.10 -14.81
CA ASP A 199 19.98 6.13 -16.13
C ASP A 199 19.84 7.53 -16.73
N ASP A 200 20.94 8.08 -17.28
CA ASP A 200 20.95 9.40 -17.90
C ASP A 200 20.51 9.41 -19.38
N LYS A 201 20.24 8.23 -19.96
CA LYS A 201 19.67 8.10 -21.30
C LYS A 201 18.20 7.70 -21.27
N ALA A 202 17.82 6.86 -20.32
CA ALA A 202 16.55 6.16 -20.31
C ALA A 202 15.70 6.39 -19.02
N LEU A 203 16.06 7.38 -18.18
CA LEU A 203 15.47 7.65 -16.88
C LEU A 203 15.59 6.43 -15.93
N SER A 204 15.11 5.27 -16.35
CA SER A 204 15.36 3.97 -15.77
C SER A 204 15.44 2.93 -16.89
N SER A 205 16.53 2.19 -16.94
CA SER A 205 16.75 1.07 -17.87
C SER A 205 16.68 -0.29 -17.20
N ASN A 206 16.52 -0.31 -15.89
CA ASN A 206 16.40 -1.54 -15.12
C ASN A 206 14.95 -2.01 -15.07
N LEU A 207 14.79 -3.34 -15.02
CA LEU A 207 13.56 -3.96 -14.59
C LEU A 207 13.63 -4.09 -13.05
N PRO A 208 12.92 -3.24 -12.29
CA PRO A 208 13.05 -3.25 -10.85
C PRO A 208 12.56 -4.57 -10.27
N PRO A 209 13.34 -5.20 -9.37
CA PRO A 209 12.91 -6.39 -8.68
C PRO A 209 11.77 -6.06 -7.72
N MET A 210 10.69 -6.80 -7.85
CA MET A 210 9.53 -6.77 -6.96
C MET A 210 9.15 -8.17 -6.53
N VAL A 211 8.13 -8.28 -5.71
CA VAL A 211 7.54 -9.56 -5.34
C VAL A 211 6.04 -9.52 -5.52
N VAL A 212 5.47 -10.66 -5.88
CA VAL A 212 4.03 -10.92 -5.88
C VAL A 212 3.70 -11.69 -4.62
N PHE A 213 2.62 -11.31 -3.96
CA PHE A 213 2.18 -11.94 -2.73
C PHE A 213 1.47 -13.27 -3.00
N PRO A 214 1.45 -14.20 -2.02
CA PRO A 214 0.70 -15.44 -2.14
C PRO A 214 -0.80 -15.17 -2.19
N ASN A 215 -1.62 -16.23 -2.20
CA ASN A 215 -3.06 -16.09 -2.02
C ASN A 215 -3.36 -15.41 -0.67
N GLU A 216 -3.75 -14.14 -0.73
CA GLU A 216 -3.94 -13.30 0.45
C GLU A 216 -5.13 -13.78 1.30
N THR A 217 -6.20 -14.27 0.68
CA THR A 217 -7.36 -14.79 1.42
C THR A 217 -6.98 -16.04 2.22
N GLU A 218 -6.26 -16.98 1.62
CA GLU A 218 -5.76 -18.16 2.32
C GLU A 218 -4.78 -17.78 3.44
N PHE A 219 -3.84 -16.88 3.15
CA PHE A 219 -2.86 -16.41 4.12
C PHE A 219 -3.51 -15.77 5.35
N TYR A 220 -4.48 -14.87 5.17
CA TYR A 220 -5.15 -14.21 6.30
C TYR A 220 -6.11 -15.15 7.04
N THR A 221 -6.74 -16.10 6.36
CA THR A 221 -7.55 -17.14 6.99
C THR A 221 -6.71 -18.03 7.90
N GLU A 222 -5.55 -18.48 7.42
CA GLU A 222 -4.62 -19.27 8.24
C GLU A 222 -4.09 -18.45 9.42
N TRP A 223 -3.79 -17.16 9.20
CA TRP A 223 -3.37 -16.27 10.28
C TRP A 223 -4.46 -16.11 11.35
N GLN A 224 -5.70 -15.96 10.96
CA GLN A 224 -6.85 -15.92 11.88
C GLN A 224 -6.92 -17.20 12.71
N HIS A 225 -6.87 -18.38 12.08
CA HIS A 225 -6.93 -19.67 12.78
C HIS A 225 -5.79 -19.82 13.81
N GLN A 226 -4.59 -19.38 13.46
CA GLN A 226 -3.46 -19.39 14.40
C GLN A 226 -3.67 -18.44 15.58
N LEU A 227 -4.24 -17.26 15.38
CA LEU A 227 -4.58 -16.33 16.46
C LEU A 227 -5.63 -16.94 17.40
N GLU A 228 -6.68 -17.53 16.85
CA GLU A 228 -7.75 -18.20 17.62
C GLU A 228 -7.19 -19.38 18.41
N SER A 229 -6.31 -20.19 17.82
CA SER A 229 -5.65 -21.31 18.51
C SER A 229 -4.79 -20.89 19.71
N ARG A 230 -4.27 -19.64 19.68
CA ARG A 230 -3.53 -19.01 20.79
C ARG A 230 -4.43 -18.28 21.78
N GLY A 231 -5.76 -18.37 21.62
CA GLY A 231 -6.76 -17.79 22.54
C GLY A 231 -7.15 -16.34 22.25
N VAL A 232 -6.78 -15.77 21.10
CA VAL A 232 -7.32 -14.47 20.66
C VAL A 232 -8.79 -14.63 20.30
N LYS A 233 -9.62 -13.73 20.80
CA LYS A 233 -11.05 -13.69 20.48
C LYS A 233 -11.25 -12.88 19.20
N VAL A 234 -11.27 -13.54 18.04
CA VAL A 234 -11.54 -12.88 16.75
C VAL A 234 -13.04 -12.76 16.55
N ARG A 235 -13.51 -11.55 16.25
CA ARG A 235 -14.94 -11.23 16.06
C ARG A 235 -15.09 -10.49 14.72
N LEU A 236 -15.39 -11.24 13.69
CA LEU A 236 -15.77 -10.73 12.38
C LEU A 236 -17.22 -10.21 12.40
N ASN A 237 -17.63 -9.52 11.35
CA ASN A 237 -18.97 -8.93 11.25
C ASN A 237 -19.35 -8.13 12.50
N THR A 238 -18.37 -7.45 13.09
CA THR A 238 -18.56 -6.67 14.32
C THR A 238 -17.87 -5.33 14.17
N GLU A 239 -18.61 -4.25 14.34
CA GLU A 239 -18.04 -2.90 14.29
C GLU A 239 -18.06 -2.23 15.67
N VAL A 240 -17.06 -1.40 15.92
CA VAL A 240 -17.08 -0.42 17.00
C VAL A 240 -17.84 0.80 16.50
N THR A 241 -18.91 1.21 17.17
CA THR A 241 -19.74 2.34 16.75
C THR A 241 -19.34 3.65 17.43
N SER A 242 -18.90 3.59 18.68
CA SER A 242 -18.40 4.80 19.38
C SER A 242 -17.52 4.48 20.58
N ILE A 243 -16.65 5.41 20.94
CA ILE A 243 -15.87 5.37 22.16
C ILE A 243 -16.52 6.29 23.19
N LEU A 244 -17.07 5.68 24.24
CA LEU A 244 -17.83 6.36 25.29
C LEU A 244 -16.94 7.02 26.34
N GLU A 245 -15.88 6.33 26.75
CA GLU A 245 -14.96 6.83 27.78
C GLU A 245 -13.53 6.30 27.58
N ARG A 246 -12.53 7.15 27.86
CA ARG A 246 -11.11 6.78 27.94
C ARG A 246 -10.51 7.43 29.17
N SER A 247 -10.20 6.62 30.20
CA SER A 247 -9.69 7.10 31.48
C SER A 247 -8.46 6.30 31.93
N LYS A 248 -7.93 6.59 33.10
CA LYS A 248 -6.90 5.77 33.73
C LYS A 248 -7.38 4.36 34.11
N LYS A 249 -8.72 4.17 34.23
CA LYS A 249 -9.34 2.90 34.62
C LYS A 249 -9.48 1.95 33.42
N GLY A 250 -9.58 2.48 32.20
CA GLY A 250 -9.75 1.72 30.97
C GLY A 250 -10.49 2.51 29.89
N VAL A 251 -10.97 1.77 28.89
CA VAL A 251 -11.74 2.27 27.75
C VAL A 251 -13.09 1.60 27.75
N ARG A 252 -14.18 2.38 27.62
CA ARG A 252 -15.54 1.90 27.41
C ARG A 252 -16.04 2.37 26.07
N LEU A 253 -16.63 1.46 25.31
CA LEU A 253 -17.05 1.66 23.94
C LEU A 253 -18.30 0.86 23.62
N THR A 254 -18.93 1.14 22.48
CA THR A 254 -20.05 0.38 21.96
C THR A 254 -19.62 -0.43 20.74
N THR A 255 -20.16 -1.65 20.67
CA THR A 255 -19.99 -2.53 19.51
C THR A 255 -21.35 -2.94 18.98
N ARG A 256 -21.42 -3.24 17.70
CA ARG A 256 -22.62 -3.71 17.01
C ARG A 256 -22.26 -4.83 16.04
N ALA A 257 -23.08 -5.88 15.97
CA ALA A 257 -22.94 -6.87 14.93
C ALA A 257 -23.30 -6.26 13.56
N ARG A 258 -22.60 -6.66 12.51
CA ARG A 258 -22.95 -6.33 11.12
C ARG A 258 -23.46 -7.58 10.41
N ARG A 259 -24.37 -7.39 9.45
CA ARG A 259 -24.75 -8.47 8.56
C ARG A 259 -23.67 -8.63 7.49
N PRO A 260 -23.27 -9.87 7.13
CA PRO A 260 -22.41 -10.09 5.98
C PRO A 260 -23.02 -9.41 4.75
N GLN A 261 -22.22 -8.61 4.06
CA GLN A 261 -22.70 -7.93 2.86
C GLN A 261 -22.29 -8.75 1.64
N PRO A 262 -23.20 -9.01 0.68
CA PRO A 262 -22.84 -9.66 -0.59
C PRO A 262 -21.87 -8.84 -1.43
N ASP A 263 -21.86 -7.52 -1.22
CA ASP A 263 -21.01 -6.56 -1.91
C ASP A 263 -20.25 -5.70 -0.91
N HIS A 264 -18.91 -5.63 -1.04
CA HIS A 264 -18.02 -4.79 -0.26
C HIS A 264 -18.29 -3.27 -0.41
N HIS A 265 -19.33 -2.87 -1.15
CA HIS A 265 -19.54 -1.51 -1.65
C HIS A 265 -20.56 -0.64 -0.90
N ASN A 266 -21.35 -1.19 0.02
CA ASN A 266 -22.29 -0.38 0.81
C ASN A 266 -22.25 -0.72 2.30
N PRO A 267 -21.27 -0.19 3.04
CA PRO A 267 -21.13 -0.47 4.46
C PRO A 267 -22.25 0.11 5.34
N ASN A 268 -23.11 1.00 4.84
CA ASN A 268 -23.99 1.82 5.68
C ASN A 268 -25.49 1.52 5.58
N GLY A 269 -25.92 0.57 4.75
CA GLY A 269 -27.35 0.49 4.40
C GLY A 269 -28.24 -0.42 5.25
N ALA A 270 -27.69 -1.48 5.90
CA ALA A 270 -28.54 -2.56 6.42
C ALA A 270 -28.50 -2.79 7.94
N ASP A 271 -27.57 -2.13 8.69
CA ASP A 271 -27.26 -2.54 10.06
C ASP A 271 -27.68 -1.53 11.14
N GLN A 272 -28.38 -0.45 10.77
CA GLN A 272 -28.74 0.63 11.71
C GLN A 272 -29.63 0.18 12.88
N ASP A 273 -30.37 -0.92 12.70
CA ASP A 273 -31.34 -1.43 13.70
C ASP A 273 -30.78 -2.54 14.60
N LEU A 274 -29.51 -2.95 14.45
CA LEU A 274 -28.94 -3.97 15.30
C LEU A 274 -28.54 -3.40 16.68
N PRO A 275 -28.79 -4.14 17.79
CA PRO A 275 -28.56 -3.62 19.13
C PRO A 275 -27.07 -3.41 19.41
N GLU A 276 -26.76 -2.23 19.94
CA GLU A 276 -25.42 -1.92 20.45
C GLU A 276 -25.19 -2.58 21.81
N ARG A 277 -23.93 -2.95 22.07
CA ARG A 277 -23.47 -3.48 23.36
C ARG A 277 -22.34 -2.64 23.90
N GLU A 278 -22.42 -2.26 25.16
CA GLU A 278 -21.30 -1.61 25.85
C GLU A 278 -20.29 -2.66 26.30
N GLU A 279 -19.02 -2.39 26.05
CA GLU A 279 -17.88 -3.23 26.44
C GLU A 279 -16.76 -2.40 27.06
N GLU A 280 -16.01 -3.04 27.97
CA GLU A 280 -14.91 -2.40 28.67
C GLU A 280 -13.60 -3.17 28.50
N TYR A 281 -12.52 -2.44 28.24
CA TYR A 281 -11.17 -2.95 28.04
C TYR A 281 -10.15 -2.11 28.80
N ASP A 282 -8.99 -2.70 29.11
CA ASP A 282 -7.91 -1.98 29.81
C ASP A 282 -7.09 -1.12 28.83
N GLU A 283 -6.94 -1.57 27.57
CA GLU A 283 -6.18 -0.89 26.51
C GLU A 283 -6.93 -1.03 25.17
N LEU A 284 -6.76 -0.04 24.31
CA LEU A 284 -7.34 0.02 22.97
C LEU A 284 -6.26 0.26 21.92
N VAL A 285 -6.27 -0.51 20.85
CA VAL A 285 -5.45 -0.29 19.64
C VAL A 285 -6.38 -0.09 18.46
N LEU A 286 -6.34 1.10 17.86
CA LEU A 286 -7.11 1.44 16.67
C LEU A 286 -6.25 1.16 15.42
N CYS A 287 -6.59 0.08 14.72
CA CYS A 287 -5.95 -0.35 13.46
C CYS A 287 -6.84 -0.03 12.25
N VAL A 288 -7.52 1.09 12.31
CA VAL A 288 -8.43 1.61 11.29
C VAL A 288 -7.87 2.88 10.65
N LEU A 289 -8.51 3.41 9.61
CA LEU A 289 -8.10 4.66 8.96
C LEU A 289 -8.19 5.85 9.93
N ALA A 290 -7.43 6.92 9.67
CA ALA A 290 -7.34 8.05 10.60
C ALA A 290 -8.65 8.81 10.77
N ASP A 291 -9.43 8.95 9.70
CA ASP A 291 -10.76 9.56 9.73
C ASP A 291 -11.76 8.69 10.49
N THR A 292 -11.76 7.37 10.25
CA THR A 292 -12.54 6.40 11.05
C THR A 292 -12.17 6.47 12.53
N ALA A 293 -10.87 6.48 12.85
CA ALA A 293 -10.43 6.64 14.24
C ALA A 293 -10.92 7.95 14.86
N LYS A 294 -10.88 9.04 14.10
CA LYS A 294 -11.36 10.36 14.52
C LYS A 294 -12.87 10.37 14.75
N GLU A 295 -13.62 9.68 13.88
CA GLU A 295 -15.08 9.51 13.99
C GLU A 295 -15.44 8.73 15.25
N LEU A 296 -14.85 7.54 15.45
CA LEU A 296 -15.06 6.71 16.64
C LEU A 296 -14.76 7.45 17.95
N LEU A 297 -13.73 8.29 17.97
CA LEU A 297 -13.39 9.12 19.12
C LEU A 297 -14.39 10.25 19.35
N GLY A 298 -14.98 10.80 18.32
CA GLY A 298 -16.02 11.83 18.35
C GLY A 298 -15.69 12.98 19.31
N LYS A 299 -16.61 13.25 20.24
CA LYS A 299 -16.44 14.27 21.27
C LYS A 299 -15.35 13.94 22.31
N LYS A 300 -14.97 12.66 22.45
CA LYS A 300 -13.94 12.19 23.40
C LYS A 300 -12.52 12.34 22.86
N ALA A 301 -12.34 12.71 21.58
CA ALA A 301 -11.03 13.01 21.02
C ALA A 301 -10.42 14.24 21.71
N ARG A 302 -9.14 14.10 22.11
CA ARG A 302 -8.33 15.24 22.58
C ARG A 302 -8.13 16.24 21.43
N TRP A 303 -7.89 17.50 21.75
CA TRP A 303 -7.62 18.52 20.76
C TRP A 303 -6.50 18.11 19.78
N ILE A 304 -5.40 17.55 20.30
CA ILE A 304 -4.27 17.11 19.49
C ILE A 304 -4.63 15.92 18.58
N GLU A 305 -5.46 14.98 19.05
CA GLU A 305 -5.97 13.88 18.21
C GLU A 305 -6.80 14.41 17.05
N LYS A 306 -7.73 15.35 17.32
CA LYS A 306 -8.54 15.97 16.26
C LYS A 306 -7.67 16.67 15.20
N LYS A 307 -6.56 17.28 15.62
CA LYS A 307 -5.64 17.97 14.71
C LYS A 307 -4.84 16.96 13.87
N ILE A 308 -4.14 16.02 14.49
CA ILE A 308 -3.27 15.07 13.81
C ILE A 308 -4.06 14.11 12.93
N LEU A 309 -5.13 13.49 13.46
CA LEU A 309 -6.00 12.58 12.69
C LEU A 309 -6.82 13.30 11.59
N GLY A 310 -6.92 14.61 11.63
CA GLY A 310 -7.56 15.40 10.59
C GLY A 310 -6.65 15.87 9.45
N VAL A 311 -5.33 15.57 9.52
CA VAL A 311 -4.37 15.96 8.47
C VAL A 311 -4.38 15.04 7.26
N PRO A 312 -4.43 13.71 7.41
CA PRO A 312 -4.47 12.79 6.28
C PRO A 312 -5.64 13.13 5.35
N LYS A 313 -5.36 13.15 4.06
CA LYS A 313 -6.38 13.32 3.02
C LYS A 313 -6.69 11.98 2.41
N TRP A 314 -7.95 11.79 2.07
CA TRP A 314 -8.46 10.52 1.55
C TRP A 314 -9.04 10.70 0.16
N SER A 315 -9.01 9.63 -0.60
CA SER A 315 -9.62 9.52 -1.92
C SER A 315 -10.43 8.25 -2.02
N ASP A 316 -11.59 8.35 -2.66
CA ASP A 316 -12.34 7.18 -3.09
C ASP A 316 -11.90 6.87 -4.52
N ASP A 317 -11.22 5.75 -4.67
CA ASP A 317 -10.73 5.21 -5.93
C ASP A 317 -11.51 3.92 -6.25
N VAL A 318 -11.68 3.57 -7.52
CA VAL A 318 -12.32 2.30 -7.91
C VAL A 318 -11.39 1.46 -8.76
N THR A 319 -11.27 0.18 -8.42
CA THR A 319 -10.61 -0.82 -9.26
C THR A 319 -11.67 -1.62 -9.99
N VAL A 320 -11.55 -1.68 -11.31
CA VAL A 320 -12.34 -2.56 -12.15
C VAL A 320 -11.45 -3.72 -12.60
N THR A 321 -11.79 -4.91 -12.14
CA THR A 321 -11.19 -6.15 -12.62
C THR A 321 -11.95 -6.61 -13.84
N HIS A 322 -11.27 -6.78 -14.98
CA HIS A 322 -11.90 -7.08 -16.27
C HIS A 322 -10.98 -7.87 -17.20
N ASN A 323 -11.53 -8.37 -18.30
CA ASN A 323 -10.80 -9.01 -19.40
C ASN A 323 -11.08 -8.36 -20.76
N ASP A 324 -11.29 -7.04 -20.78
CA ASP A 324 -11.56 -6.28 -22.00
C ASP A 324 -10.25 -5.87 -22.68
N THR A 325 -9.80 -6.68 -23.63
CA THR A 325 -8.57 -6.45 -24.39
C THR A 325 -8.69 -5.35 -25.45
N GLU A 326 -9.92 -5.07 -25.94
CA GLU A 326 -10.17 -3.96 -26.85
C GLU A 326 -9.97 -2.62 -26.14
N TYR A 327 -10.49 -2.51 -24.90
CA TYR A 327 -10.24 -1.36 -24.03
C TYR A 327 -8.74 -1.20 -23.79
N MET A 328 -8.02 -2.28 -23.46
CA MET A 328 -6.58 -2.22 -23.22
C MET A 328 -5.81 -1.74 -24.46
N ARG A 329 -6.06 -2.33 -25.63
CA ARG A 329 -5.42 -1.89 -26.88
C ARG A 329 -5.77 -0.46 -27.27
N LYS A 330 -6.97 0.01 -26.92
CA LYS A 330 -7.38 1.40 -27.19
C LYS A 330 -6.58 2.40 -26.37
N TRP A 331 -6.35 2.13 -25.09
CA TRP A 331 -5.86 3.11 -24.13
C TRP A 331 -4.40 2.94 -23.71
N TYR A 332 -3.81 1.76 -23.91
CA TYR A 332 -2.46 1.43 -23.48
C TYR A 332 -1.61 0.88 -24.63
N GLU A 333 -0.28 0.98 -24.51
CA GLU A 333 0.63 0.24 -25.38
C GLU A 333 0.93 -1.11 -24.72
N VAL A 334 0.26 -2.15 -25.21
CA VAL A 334 0.36 -3.52 -24.67
C VAL A 334 1.31 -4.40 -25.48
N ASP A 335 1.61 -4.00 -26.72
CA ASP A 335 2.46 -4.72 -27.66
C ASP A 335 3.68 -3.88 -28.05
N PHE A 336 4.79 -4.53 -28.43
CA PHE A 336 5.94 -3.84 -29.01
C PHE A 336 5.58 -3.20 -30.36
N LYS A 337 5.91 -1.92 -30.50
CA LYS A 337 5.71 -1.14 -31.73
C LYS A 337 7.04 -0.58 -32.24
N PRO A 338 7.54 -1.07 -33.40
CA PRO A 338 8.79 -0.61 -33.96
C PRO A 338 8.86 0.91 -34.19
N GLU A 339 7.73 1.53 -34.57
CA GLU A 339 7.62 2.96 -34.81
C GLU A 339 7.74 3.83 -33.55
N LEU A 340 7.56 3.26 -32.37
CA LEU A 340 7.73 3.97 -31.09
C LEU A 340 9.07 3.66 -30.42
N ALA A 341 9.74 2.62 -30.86
CA ALA A 341 11.04 2.19 -30.37
C ALA A 341 12.19 2.89 -31.12
N VAL A 342 13.34 2.99 -30.46
CA VAL A 342 14.57 3.53 -31.04
C VAL A 342 15.67 2.50 -30.93
N SER A 343 16.33 2.18 -32.07
CA SER A 343 17.55 1.40 -32.08
C SER A 343 18.67 2.27 -32.65
N LYS A 344 19.72 2.53 -31.86
CA LYS A 344 20.90 3.27 -32.32
C LYS A 344 21.93 2.27 -32.82
N LEU A 345 22.29 2.37 -34.10
CA LEU A 345 23.40 1.65 -34.66
C LEU A 345 24.68 2.05 -33.92
N GLY A 346 25.33 1.07 -33.25
CA GLY A 346 26.60 1.25 -32.54
C GLY A 346 26.51 1.26 -31.00
N ASP A 347 25.33 1.34 -30.40
CA ASP A 347 25.14 1.09 -28.95
C ASP A 347 24.64 -0.34 -28.75
N ARG A 348 25.53 -1.22 -28.27
CA ARG A 348 25.23 -2.64 -28.11
C ARG A 348 24.15 -2.90 -27.09
N ASP A 349 24.18 -2.20 -25.96
CA ASP A 349 23.19 -2.36 -24.87
C ASP A 349 21.79 -1.94 -25.35
N GLU A 350 21.67 -0.81 -26.02
CA GLU A 350 20.38 -0.35 -26.59
C GLU A 350 19.84 -1.33 -27.63
N SER A 351 20.73 -1.89 -28.47
CA SER A 351 20.33 -2.89 -29.48
C SER A 351 19.86 -4.20 -28.85
N GLU A 352 20.55 -4.69 -27.81
CA GLU A 352 20.15 -5.90 -27.09
C GLU A 352 18.79 -5.70 -26.40
N ARG A 353 18.54 -4.54 -25.79
CA ARG A 353 17.26 -4.18 -25.19
C ARG A 353 16.15 -4.06 -26.22
N TYR A 354 16.41 -3.47 -27.37
CA TYR A 354 15.46 -3.38 -28.47
C TYR A 354 15.03 -4.77 -28.96
N GLU A 355 15.97 -5.68 -29.22
CA GLU A 355 15.68 -7.05 -29.68
C GLU A 355 14.94 -7.85 -28.59
N ARG A 356 15.27 -7.67 -27.32
CA ARG A 356 14.53 -8.26 -26.21
C ARG A 356 13.09 -7.76 -26.18
N GLY A 357 12.88 -6.45 -26.26
CA GLY A 357 11.53 -5.87 -26.27
C GLY A 357 10.70 -6.36 -27.44
N LYS A 358 11.29 -6.44 -28.64
CA LYS A 358 10.63 -6.99 -29.83
C LYS A 358 10.17 -8.44 -29.64
N LYS A 359 10.94 -9.24 -28.89
CA LYS A 359 10.68 -10.66 -28.69
C LYS A 359 9.71 -10.94 -27.53
N SER A 360 9.77 -10.17 -26.45
CA SER A 360 9.18 -10.54 -25.16
C SER A 360 8.66 -9.37 -24.34
N PHE A 361 8.23 -8.27 -24.98
CA PHE A 361 7.60 -7.17 -24.26
C PHE A 361 6.27 -7.61 -23.65
N ALA A 362 6.22 -7.62 -22.33
CA ALA A 362 5.06 -8.06 -21.55
C ALA A 362 4.85 -7.13 -20.35
N PRO A 363 4.32 -5.92 -20.59
CA PRO A 363 4.17 -4.94 -19.52
C PRO A 363 3.20 -5.41 -18.45
N MET A 364 3.60 -5.24 -17.20
CA MET A 364 2.85 -5.66 -16.01
C MET A 364 2.08 -4.50 -15.41
N TYR A 365 2.65 -3.30 -15.50
CA TYR A 365 2.07 -2.07 -14.95
C TYR A 365 1.99 -1.00 -16.03
N LEU A 366 0.79 -0.51 -16.24
CA LEU A 366 0.47 0.41 -17.32
C LEU A 366 -0.16 1.69 -16.76
N ILE A 367 0.18 2.83 -17.37
CA ILE A 367 -0.40 4.14 -17.02
C ILE A 367 -0.96 4.80 -18.26
N LYS A 368 -2.17 5.32 -18.11
CA LYS A 368 -2.80 6.23 -19.06
C LYS A 368 -2.87 7.62 -18.46
N ASN A 369 -2.40 8.62 -19.19
CA ASN A 369 -2.65 10.02 -18.88
C ASN A 369 -4.01 10.45 -19.43
N ASN A 370 -4.75 11.26 -18.69
CA ASN A 370 -6.03 11.75 -19.16
C ASN A 370 -5.82 12.83 -20.25
N PRO A 371 -6.47 12.75 -21.41
CA PRO A 371 -6.31 13.75 -22.49
C PRO A 371 -6.74 15.16 -22.08
N GLY A 372 -7.73 15.31 -21.19
CA GLY A 372 -8.22 16.60 -20.70
C GLY A 372 -7.38 17.22 -19.59
N ASP A 373 -6.64 16.41 -18.84
CA ASP A 373 -5.69 16.83 -17.80
C ASP A 373 -4.59 15.78 -17.67
N PRO A 374 -3.45 15.92 -18.38
CA PRO A 374 -2.39 14.92 -18.39
C PRO A 374 -1.72 14.66 -17.03
N ALA A 375 -1.91 15.52 -16.04
CA ALA A 375 -1.47 15.29 -14.67
C ALA A 375 -2.37 14.29 -13.90
N LYS A 376 -3.52 13.90 -14.47
CA LYS A 376 -4.43 12.89 -13.94
C LYS A 376 -4.22 11.58 -14.68
N LEU A 377 -4.06 10.53 -13.87
CA LEU A 377 -3.65 9.22 -14.34
C LEU A 377 -4.77 8.19 -14.10
N GLU A 378 -4.82 7.20 -14.95
CA GLU A 378 -5.44 5.91 -14.71
C GLU A 378 -4.33 4.86 -14.67
N MET A 379 -4.41 3.95 -13.72
CA MET A 379 -3.41 2.91 -13.49
C MET A 379 -4.00 1.57 -13.88
N CYS A 380 -3.20 0.68 -14.45
CA CYS A 380 -3.65 -0.66 -14.75
C CYS A 380 -2.55 -1.67 -14.46
N PHE A 381 -2.92 -2.81 -13.89
CA PHE A 381 -2.08 -4.00 -13.86
C PHE A 381 -2.58 -5.01 -14.89
N ASP A 382 -1.69 -5.52 -15.72
CA ASP A 382 -1.89 -6.78 -16.40
C ASP A 382 -1.56 -7.90 -15.40
N CYS A 383 -2.60 -8.41 -14.74
CA CYS A 383 -2.44 -9.41 -13.70
C CYS A 383 -1.91 -10.73 -14.24
N SER A 384 -2.20 -11.05 -15.51
CA SER A 384 -1.69 -12.25 -16.16
C SER A 384 -0.18 -12.20 -16.43
N ASN A 385 0.39 -11.01 -16.62
CA ASN A 385 1.83 -10.83 -16.69
C ASN A 385 2.48 -10.68 -15.30
N PHE A 386 1.74 -10.16 -14.31
CA PHE A 386 2.30 -9.79 -13.02
C PHE A 386 2.19 -10.91 -11.96
N GLN A 387 1.01 -11.52 -11.80
CA GLN A 387 0.77 -12.51 -10.74
C GLN A 387 1.22 -13.90 -11.19
N PHE A 388 2.11 -14.53 -10.42
CA PHE A 388 2.83 -15.75 -10.80
C PHE A 388 1.93 -16.91 -11.21
N GLN A 389 0.80 -17.12 -10.51
CA GLN A 389 -0.12 -18.22 -10.79
C GLN A 389 -0.85 -18.06 -12.15
N LEU A 390 -1.00 -16.83 -12.63
CA LEU A 390 -1.55 -16.51 -13.94
C LEU A 390 -0.44 -16.56 -15.01
N LYS A 391 0.72 -15.98 -14.71
CA LYS A 391 1.88 -15.88 -15.62
C LYS A 391 2.40 -17.26 -16.04
N GLU A 392 2.44 -18.22 -15.12
CA GLU A 392 2.87 -19.59 -15.39
C GLU A 392 2.00 -20.34 -16.41
N GLN A 393 0.79 -19.83 -16.69
CA GLN A 393 -0.14 -20.42 -17.67
C GLN A 393 0.15 -20.00 -19.10
N GLU A 394 0.98 -18.96 -19.33
CA GLU A 394 1.37 -18.45 -20.65
C GLU A 394 0.17 -18.25 -21.61
N ARG A 395 -0.92 -17.68 -21.08
CA ARG A 395 -2.14 -17.45 -21.85
C ARG A 395 -1.95 -16.37 -22.92
N PRO A 396 -2.66 -16.46 -24.06
CA PRO A 396 -2.67 -15.38 -25.04
C PRO A 396 -3.31 -14.11 -24.45
N PHE A 397 -2.94 -12.94 -24.96
CA PHE A 397 -3.41 -11.65 -24.45
C PHE A 397 -4.95 -11.54 -24.39
N GLU A 398 -5.66 -12.25 -25.25
CA GLU A 398 -7.13 -12.30 -25.31
C GLU A 398 -7.75 -12.92 -24.03
N ASP A 399 -6.98 -13.72 -23.29
CA ASP A 399 -7.41 -14.39 -22.06
C ASP A 399 -6.81 -13.71 -20.81
N HIS A 400 -6.15 -12.54 -20.93
CA HIS A 400 -5.59 -11.86 -19.80
C HIS A 400 -6.65 -11.24 -18.89
N ALA A 401 -6.33 -11.16 -17.60
CA ALA A 401 -7.08 -10.44 -16.59
C ALA A 401 -6.36 -9.14 -16.23
N PHE A 402 -7.12 -8.04 -16.17
CA PHE A 402 -6.60 -6.71 -15.89
C PHE A 402 -7.27 -6.11 -14.66
N GLN A 403 -6.56 -5.24 -13.95
CA GLN A 403 -7.11 -4.40 -12.90
C GLN A 403 -6.83 -2.94 -13.22
N THR A 404 -7.85 -2.25 -13.75
CA THR A 404 -7.77 -0.82 -14.04
C THR A 404 -8.27 -0.02 -12.83
N ILE A 405 -7.46 0.92 -12.37
CA ILE A 405 -7.68 1.72 -11.17
C ILE A 405 -7.98 3.16 -11.59
N PHE A 406 -9.19 3.59 -11.32
CA PHE A 406 -9.68 4.94 -11.60
C PHE A 406 -9.54 5.79 -10.33
N LEU A 407 -8.65 6.78 -10.39
CA LEU A 407 -8.20 7.52 -9.24
C LEU A 407 -9.04 8.76 -8.98
N ASN A 408 -9.52 8.89 -7.75
CA ASN A 408 -10.25 10.01 -7.19
C ASN A 408 -11.65 10.23 -7.82
N LYS A 409 -12.67 9.78 -7.12
CA LYS A 409 -14.09 9.94 -7.50
C LYS A 409 -14.46 11.38 -7.89
N LYS A 410 -13.79 12.39 -7.35
CA LYS A 410 -14.00 13.79 -7.74
C LYS A 410 -13.61 14.08 -9.20
N HIS A 411 -12.75 13.24 -9.78
CA HIS A 411 -12.33 13.31 -11.17
C HIS A 411 -13.06 12.30 -12.07
N GLN A 412 -14.16 11.69 -11.62
CA GLN A 412 -14.87 10.64 -12.37
C GLN A 412 -15.31 11.08 -13.78
N HIS A 413 -15.51 12.39 -14.01
CA HIS A 413 -15.82 12.94 -15.33
C HIS A 413 -14.67 12.81 -16.36
N LEU A 414 -13.47 12.49 -15.89
CA LEU A 414 -12.29 12.23 -16.73
C LEU A 414 -12.05 10.74 -16.97
N TRP A 415 -12.74 9.86 -16.25
CA TRP A 415 -12.50 8.42 -16.31
C TRP A 415 -12.96 7.80 -17.63
N SER A 416 -12.21 6.84 -18.13
CA SER A 416 -12.64 5.98 -19.24
C SER A 416 -13.37 4.71 -18.78
N LYS A 417 -13.77 4.62 -17.52
CA LYS A 417 -14.38 3.45 -16.89
C LYS A 417 -15.59 2.90 -17.68
N ASP A 418 -16.45 3.80 -18.15
CA ASP A 418 -17.68 3.42 -18.86
C ASP A 418 -17.43 2.86 -20.27
N GLU A 419 -16.19 2.91 -20.75
CA GLU A 419 -15.76 2.31 -22.00
C GLU A 419 -15.39 0.82 -21.87
N ILE A 420 -15.17 0.34 -20.64
CA ILE A 420 -14.99 -1.09 -20.38
C ILE A 420 -16.33 -1.78 -20.61
N ARG A 421 -16.34 -2.78 -21.47
CA ARG A 421 -17.53 -3.57 -21.80
C ARG A 421 -18.07 -4.25 -20.54
N LYS A 422 -19.36 -4.07 -20.26
CA LYS A 422 -20.01 -4.61 -19.06
C LYS A 422 -19.93 -6.13 -18.95
N ASP A 423 -19.99 -6.84 -20.09
CA ASP A 423 -19.87 -8.29 -20.16
C ASP A 423 -18.44 -8.80 -19.92
N LYS A 424 -17.46 -7.89 -19.85
CA LYS A 424 -16.05 -8.16 -19.57
C LYS A 424 -15.63 -7.79 -18.15
N ILE A 425 -16.51 -7.16 -17.39
CA ILE A 425 -16.23 -6.81 -15.99
C ILE A 425 -16.42 -8.05 -15.13
N ILE A 426 -15.36 -8.42 -14.39
CA ILE A 426 -15.37 -9.51 -13.43
C ILE A 426 -15.84 -8.98 -12.07
N ARG A 427 -15.30 -7.81 -11.66
CA ARG A 427 -15.59 -7.21 -10.36
C ARG A 427 -15.26 -5.72 -10.31
N GLU A 428 -15.97 -4.97 -9.46
CA GLU A 428 -15.64 -3.60 -9.10
C GLU A 428 -15.45 -3.49 -7.58
N ASP A 429 -14.32 -2.89 -7.15
CA ASP A 429 -14.02 -2.63 -5.74
C ASP A 429 -13.71 -1.15 -5.50
N TRP A 430 -14.38 -0.56 -4.53
CA TRP A 430 -14.14 0.81 -4.09
C TRP A 430 -13.19 0.84 -2.90
N TRP A 431 -12.23 1.76 -2.96
CA TRP A 431 -11.19 1.91 -1.97
C TRP A 431 -11.20 3.32 -1.39
N HIS A 432 -11.23 3.42 -0.08
CA HIS A 432 -10.98 4.67 0.62
C HIS A 432 -9.51 4.70 1.02
N GLN A 433 -8.69 5.46 0.28
CA GLN A 433 -7.24 5.38 0.35
C GLN A 433 -6.58 6.70 0.76
N LEU A 434 -5.42 6.59 1.43
CA LEU A 434 -4.59 7.74 1.78
C LEU A 434 -4.04 8.42 0.52
N CYS A 435 -4.27 9.72 0.40
CA CYS A 435 -3.55 10.57 -0.55
C CYS A 435 -2.21 10.99 0.07
N HIS A 436 -1.11 10.54 -0.49
CA HIS A 436 0.24 10.83 -0.04
C HIS A 436 0.65 12.28 -0.36
N GLY A 437 0.11 13.27 0.34
CA GLY A 437 0.51 14.67 0.16
C GLY A 437 1.59 15.11 1.15
N TRP A 438 2.37 16.13 0.81
CA TRP A 438 3.40 16.71 1.70
C TRP A 438 2.84 17.11 3.07
N THR A 439 1.57 17.55 3.13
CA THR A 439 0.90 17.91 4.40
C THR A 439 0.81 16.73 5.36
N HIS A 440 0.63 15.50 4.86
CA HIS A 440 0.63 14.30 5.68
C HIS A 440 1.99 14.11 6.37
N TYR A 441 3.08 14.22 5.63
CA TYR A 441 4.44 14.05 6.12
C TYR A 441 4.94 15.21 6.99
N ALA A 442 4.35 16.38 6.88
CA ALA A 442 4.69 17.52 7.74
C ALA A 442 3.79 17.63 8.98
N GLY A 443 2.50 17.32 8.85
CA GLY A 443 1.48 17.60 9.86
C GLY A 443 0.92 16.38 10.61
N CYS A 444 1.16 15.16 10.12
CA CYS A 444 0.70 13.93 10.77
C CYS A 444 1.87 13.07 11.25
N VAL A 445 2.67 12.52 10.34
CA VAL A 445 3.73 11.56 10.63
C VAL A 445 4.67 11.99 11.78
N PRO A 446 5.30 13.18 11.80
CA PRO A 446 6.24 13.57 12.86
C PRO A 446 5.59 13.76 14.23
N TRP A 447 4.27 13.76 14.32
CA TRP A 447 3.52 14.09 15.52
C TRP A 447 2.76 12.90 16.12
N MET A 448 2.78 11.74 15.47
CA MET A 448 2.03 10.56 15.90
C MET A 448 2.42 10.10 17.33
N TRP A 449 3.67 10.26 17.74
CA TRP A 449 4.12 9.94 19.09
C TRP A 449 3.36 10.69 20.21
N LEU A 450 2.76 11.86 19.90
CA LEU A 450 1.91 12.60 20.83
C LEU A 450 0.58 11.90 21.14
N LEU A 451 0.18 10.98 20.24
CA LEU A 451 -1.07 10.24 20.37
C LEU A 451 -0.87 8.92 21.10
N GLN A 452 0.27 8.25 20.88
CA GLN A 452 0.52 6.87 21.30
C GLN A 452 0.45 6.71 22.83
N GLY A 453 -0.33 5.71 23.27
CA GLY A 453 -0.50 5.35 24.70
C GLY A 453 -1.27 6.35 25.56
N LYS A 454 -1.70 7.48 25.00
CA LYS A 454 -2.47 8.48 25.75
C LYS A 454 -3.93 8.04 25.90
N LYS A 455 -4.46 8.17 27.11
CA LYS A 455 -5.83 7.71 27.40
C LYS A 455 -6.05 6.24 27.04
N ARG A 456 -5.06 5.37 27.26
CA ARG A 456 -5.11 3.93 26.98
C ARG A 456 -5.36 3.58 25.50
N THR A 457 -5.04 4.49 24.59
CA THR A 457 -5.30 4.30 23.15
C THR A 457 -4.01 4.37 22.36
N ARG A 458 -3.86 3.48 21.38
CA ARG A 458 -2.78 3.45 20.40
C ARG A 458 -3.37 3.40 18.99
N TYR A 459 -2.56 3.80 18.02
CA TYR A 459 -2.92 3.86 16.61
C TYR A 459 -1.87 3.09 15.81
N ALA A 460 -2.31 2.15 14.98
CA ALA A 460 -1.43 1.35 14.14
C ALA A 460 -2.11 1.08 12.80
N ALA A 461 -1.50 1.51 11.72
CA ALA A 461 -1.93 1.25 10.35
C ALA A 461 -0.87 1.75 9.37
N ALA A 462 -0.97 1.38 8.10
CA ALA A 462 -0.08 1.85 7.05
C ALA A 462 -0.05 3.39 6.95
N TRP A 463 -1.19 4.06 7.08
CA TRP A 463 -1.30 5.52 6.98
C TRP A 463 -0.47 6.29 8.02
N THR A 464 -0.01 5.67 9.11
CA THR A 464 0.80 6.35 10.12
C THR A 464 2.14 6.81 9.54
N LEU A 465 2.62 6.18 8.47
CA LEU A 465 3.85 6.56 7.77
C LEU A 465 3.65 6.57 6.23
N VAL A 466 3.49 5.41 5.61
CA VAL A 466 3.28 5.25 4.16
C VAL A 466 2.35 4.06 3.90
N ASN A 467 1.48 4.17 2.90
CA ASN A 467 0.52 3.11 2.58
C ASN A 467 1.22 1.90 1.94
N ALA A 468 1.78 1.04 2.80
CA ALA A 468 2.47 -0.18 2.42
C ALA A 468 2.17 -1.29 3.43
N HIS A 469 2.04 -2.51 2.96
CA HIS A 469 1.79 -3.69 3.80
C HIS A 469 2.85 -3.84 4.91
N GLU A 470 4.12 -3.67 4.56
CA GLU A 470 5.26 -3.70 5.49
C GLU A 470 5.09 -2.72 6.65
N VAL A 471 4.68 -1.48 6.34
CA VAL A 471 4.45 -0.46 7.38
C VAL A 471 3.26 -0.82 8.26
N ALA A 472 2.20 -1.39 7.70
CA ALA A 472 1.06 -1.87 8.48
C ALA A 472 1.52 -2.93 9.49
N VAL A 473 2.29 -3.94 9.07
CA VAL A 473 2.84 -4.99 9.95
C VAL A 473 3.73 -4.39 11.03
N ILE A 474 4.69 -3.53 10.66
CA ILE A 474 5.59 -2.86 11.62
C ILE A 474 4.79 -2.05 12.64
N SER A 475 3.76 -1.33 12.21
CA SER A 475 2.94 -0.47 13.09
C SER A 475 2.19 -1.27 14.15
N GLY A 476 1.65 -2.43 13.76
CA GLY A 476 0.98 -3.34 14.68
C GLY A 476 1.95 -3.93 15.71
N MET A 477 3.12 -4.41 15.27
CA MET A 477 4.19 -4.87 16.17
C MET A 477 4.65 -3.77 17.13
N ALA A 478 4.78 -2.53 16.66
CA ALA A 478 5.18 -1.41 17.49
C ALA A 478 4.13 -1.05 18.54
N ALA A 479 2.84 -1.10 18.19
CA ALA A 479 1.74 -0.90 19.13
C ALA A 479 1.75 -1.98 20.23
N ALA A 480 1.89 -3.25 19.85
CA ALA A 480 2.00 -4.37 20.78
C ALA A 480 3.24 -4.25 21.68
N TYR A 481 4.40 -3.92 21.13
CA TYR A 481 5.64 -3.69 21.89
C TYR A 481 5.47 -2.57 22.93
N SER A 482 4.77 -1.49 22.58
CA SER A 482 4.49 -0.39 23.50
C SER A 482 3.54 -0.76 24.64
N LEU A 483 2.81 -1.88 24.52
CA LEU A 483 1.99 -2.49 25.59
C LEU A 483 2.81 -3.43 26.48
N GLY A 484 3.97 -3.87 26.03
CA GLY A 484 4.87 -4.78 26.74
C GLY A 484 5.02 -6.16 26.07
N ALA A 485 4.55 -6.33 24.85
CA ALA A 485 4.83 -7.52 24.04
C ALA A 485 6.28 -7.54 23.57
N SER A 486 6.83 -8.73 23.30
CA SER A 486 8.16 -8.89 22.73
C SER A 486 8.16 -8.61 21.21
N TYR A 487 9.33 -8.32 20.66
CA TYR A 487 9.56 -8.27 19.22
C TYR A 487 10.15 -9.63 18.77
N PRO A 488 9.82 -10.14 17.57
CA PRO A 488 10.27 -11.45 17.11
C PRO A 488 11.78 -11.58 17.07
N GLU A 489 12.29 -12.72 17.56
CA GLU A 489 13.73 -12.94 17.65
C GLU A 489 14.41 -13.07 16.29
N GLU A 490 13.72 -13.65 15.31
CA GLU A 490 14.23 -13.75 13.95
C GLU A 490 14.41 -12.38 13.31
N LEU A 491 13.42 -11.50 13.43
CA LEU A 491 13.51 -10.13 12.94
C LEU A 491 14.53 -9.29 13.71
N GLU A 492 14.80 -9.63 14.98
CA GLU A 492 15.87 -8.98 15.75
C GLU A 492 17.28 -9.33 15.25
N LYS A 493 17.44 -10.52 14.64
CA LYS A 493 18.69 -10.97 14.00
C LYS A 493 18.88 -10.35 12.62
N ASP A 494 17.80 -9.98 11.95
CA ASP A 494 17.80 -9.27 10.68
C ASP A 494 18.13 -7.79 10.91
N SER A 495 19.30 -7.36 10.46
CA SER A 495 19.80 -6.00 10.70
C SER A 495 18.93 -4.92 10.06
N PHE A 496 18.35 -5.19 8.86
CA PHE A 496 17.51 -4.24 8.16
C PHE A 496 16.11 -4.16 8.78
N ALA A 497 15.49 -5.29 9.07
CA ALA A 497 14.20 -5.33 9.77
C ALA A 497 14.29 -4.62 11.13
N LEU A 498 15.35 -4.92 11.92
CA LEU A 498 15.59 -4.27 13.20
C LEU A 498 15.80 -2.76 13.07
N LEU A 499 16.50 -2.31 12.03
CA LEU A 499 16.68 -0.88 11.77
C LEU A 499 15.34 -0.21 11.48
N CYS A 500 14.54 -0.78 10.57
CA CYS A 500 13.21 -0.27 10.22
C CYS A 500 12.30 -0.18 11.47
N PHE A 501 12.27 -1.24 12.27
CA PHE A 501 11.48 -1.27 13.50
C PHE A 501 11.93 -0.21 14.52
N ARG A 502 13.25 -0.03 14.71
CA ARG A 502 13.80 1.01 15.60
C ARG A 502 13.45 2.42 15.14
N LEU A 503 13.59 2.68 13.85
CA LEU A 503 13.25 3.99 13.28
C LEU A 503 11.75 4.27 13.40
N TYR A 504 10.91 3.28 13.16
CA TYR A 504 9.47 3.40 13.31
C TYR A 504 9.09 3.68 14.79
N LEU A 505 9.63 2.90 15.74
CA LEU A 505 9.39 3.13 17.17
C LEU A 505 9.85 4.51 17.65
N LEU A 506 10.99 4.97 17.15
CA LEU A 506 11.51 6.29 17.52
C LEU A 506 10.59 7.39 16.97
N LEU A 507 10.20 7.29 15.72
CA LEU A 507 9.37 8.29 15.03
C LEU A 507 7.95 8.33 15.59
N GLU A 508 7.31 7.15 15.69
CA GLU A 508 5.88 7.04 15.96
C GLU A 508 5.54 6.90 17.45
N HIS A 509 6.48 6.38 18.27
CA HIS A 509 6.25 6.13 19.70
C HIS A 509 7.21 6.88 20.62
N PHE A 510 8.18 7.61 20.07
CA PHE A 510 9.27 8.26 20.81
C PHE A 510 9.98 7.29 21.79
N THR A 511 10.17 6.06 21.32
CA THR A 511 10.73 4.96 22.11
C THR A 511 11.89 4.31 21.37
N TRP A 512 12.99 4.04 22.09
CA TRP A 512 14.13 3.32 21.53
C TRP A 512 14.06 1.83 21.86
N TYR A 513 14.11 0.98 20.85
CA TYR A 513 14.11 -0.47 21.03
C TYR A 513 15.46 -0.97 21.56
N LYS A 514 15.41 -1.78 22.63
CA LYS A 514 16.57 -2.51 23.17
C LYS A 514 16.39 -4.01 22.88
N LYS A 515 17.42 -4.67 22.34
CA LYS A 515 17.40 -6.11 22.06
C LYS A 515 16.99 -6.92 23.28
N GLY A 516 16.13 -7.92 23.09
CA GLY A 516 15.64 -8.79 24.14
C GLY A 516 14.70 -8.15 25.17
N SER A 517 14.30 -6.87 24.99
CA SER A 517 13.34 -6.24 25.89
C SER A 517 11.96 -6.90 25.80
N ASN A 518 11.23 -6.88 26.93
CA ASN A 518 9.89 -7.48 27.09
C ASN A 518 9.81 -9.02 26.98
N ARG A 519 10.92 -9.73 26.85
CA ARG A 519 10.96 -11.22 26.78
C ARG A 519 10.84 -11.89 28.16
N LYS A 520 10.89 -11.15 29.26
CA LYS A 520 10.80 -11.67 30.65
C LYS A 520 9.40 -11.54 31.20
#